data_d3fbcd6e7931af1a2eff2834e8030102
#
_entry.id   d3fbcd6e7931af1a2eff2834e8030102
#
_cell.length_a   1.000
_cell.length_b   1.000
_cell.length_c   1.000
_cell.angle_alpha   90.00
_cell.angle_beta   90.00
_cell.angle_gamma   90.00
#
_symmetry.space_group_name_H-M   'P 1'
#
loop_
_entity.id
_entity.type
_entity.pdbx_description
1 polymer ?
#
loop_
_entity_poly.entity_id
_entity_poly.type
_entity_poly.pdbx_seq_one_letter_code
_entity_poly.pdbx_strand_id
1 'polypeptide(L)'
;MFKMPETITYALPELIGDTNLFVGRKKEFDYFLRVWYNRLIANIAQSHAIVARRKKGKTAFLQRLFNILWSCPETGVIPFYFSVREMKTNLAEFSKSFFAAFVNHYLAYIKRKPEWVAFPKAFEALRGKIENKRLKETYEVIEAAERINNWGQMWEAASRAPCGIAAVQNVKIVQIIDEFQNINAYVLDERGNTIDSMSGTYLDLAEKKEAPLIISGSEVHGLLEIVRRLTARFEENVLENLPEEEAKETIWKYAEIFHTKIDDAGVDKLWNLTGGDPLYIKALFSSKHNTKNDYVQEDNIIEVYTQEITSGLIFKTWGEYIAKIFVEVNERNAKRLLLYLFQAGEERTRAQMIKDLNLDMTDSELETKLQKLIKADLISSGSTAFRYAVAKDKTYELVFRRLYQDEIDNFIPDIRKELRQEMGRTSYEKGKFREYLVRERIKKPFNLKDLAENGIDLTIKPKTILERETVKVGLRDREIDLIVKGNVEMWIDVKDTEGKYGKREADRWLEIKQSISEKSPKTLFATYSQNGYTVSAKELLVSSGVYVFKGEEGQ
;
A
#
# COMPACT_ATOMS: atom_id res chain seq x y z
N MET A 1 -9.05 31.48 -20.09
CA MET A 1 -7.85 30.60 -20.10
C MET A 1 -7.25 30.64 -18.71
N PHE A 2 -6.93 29.46 -18.12
CA PHE A 2 -6.28 29.41 -16.80
C PHE A 2 -4.92 30.11 -16.84
N LYS A 3 -4.68 31.02 -15.88
CA LYS A 3 -3.40 31.69 -15.71
C LYS A 3 -2.71 31.08 -14.49
N MET A 4 -1.51 30.55 -14.68
CA MET A 4 -0.72 30.03 -13.55
C MET A 4 -0.46 31.13 -12.54
N PRO A 5 -0.58 30.86 -11.23
CA PRO A 5 -0.26 31.84 -10.20
C PRO A 5 1.23 32.14 -10.19
N GLU A 6 1.60 33.38 -9.89
CA GLU A 6 3.02 33.77 -9.73
C GLU A 6 3.66 33.08 -8.53
N THR A 7 2.86 32.83 -7.49
CA THR A 7 3.29 32.12 -6.28
C THR A 7 2.20 31.13 -5.86
N ILE A 8 2.59 29.90 -5.57
CA ILE A 8 1.67 28.86 -5.08
C ILE A 8 1.57 28.98 -3.55
N THR A 9 0.34 29.10 -3.06
CA THR A 9 0.02 28.97 -1.64
C THR A 9 -0.23 27.50 -1.32
N TYR A 10 0.61 26.91 -0.51
CA TYR A 10 0.49 25.49 -0.11
C TYR A 10 -0.49 25.35 1.07
N ALA A 11 -1.77 25.58 0.78
CA ALA A 11 -2.84 25.45 1.78
C ALA A 11 -3.01 24.00 2.22
N LEU A 12 -2.93 23.04 1.28
CA LEU A 12 -2.89 21.63 1.56
C LEU A 12 -1.42 21.20 1.74
N PRO A 13 -1.02 20.68 2.93
CA PRO A 13 0.33 20.14 3.12
C PRO A 13 0.62 19.01 2.14
N GLU A 14 1.74 19.08 1.42
CA GLU A 14 2.15 18.08 0.45
C GLU A 14 2.98 16.99 1.12
N LEU A 15 2.60 15.72 0.94
CA LEU A 15 3.29 14.56 1.50
C LEU A 15 4.69 14.33 0.92
N ILE A 16 5.02 15.01 -0.18
CA ILE A 16 6.36 14.96 -0.76
C ILE A 16 7.43 15.56 0.18
N GLY A 17 7.02 16.43 1.11
CA GLY A 17 7.89 17.17 2.02
C GLY A 17 8.26 18.53 1.43
N ASP A 18 9.55 18.74 1.12
CA ASP A 18 9.98 19.95 0.44
C ASP A 18 9.30 20.06 -0.93
N THR A 19 8.57 21.17 -1.14
CA THR A 19 7.79 21.42 -2.34
C THR A 19 8.65 21.51 -3.60
N ASN A 20 9.95 21.81 -3.47
CA ASN A 20 10.91 21.82 -4.56
C ASN A 20 11.28 20.42 -5.06
N LEU A 21 10.97 19.37 -4.29
CA LEU A 21 11.14 17.98 -4.72
C LEU A 21 10.11 17.57 -5.77
N PHE A 22 9.03 18.33 -5.94
CA PHE A 22 8.05 18.05 -6.97
C PHE A 22 8.47 18.68 -8.29
N VAL A 23 8.94 17.85 -9.20
CA VAL A 23 9.38 18.25 -10.56
C VAL A 23 8.63 17.40 -11.58
N GLY A 24 8.40 17.95 -12.77
CA GLY A 24 7.77 17.25 -13.87
C GLY A 24 6.24 17.26 -13.86
N ARG A 25 5.63 16.33 -14.56
CA ARG A 25 4.19 16.23 -14.79
C ARG A 25 3.62 17.42 -15.61
N LYS A 26 4.45 18.01 -16.45
CA LYS A 26 4.08 19.20 -17.25
C LYS A 26 2.89 18.92 -18.15
N LYS A 27 2.87 17.74 -18.78
CA LYS A 27 1.78 17.31 -19.68
C LYS A 27 0.45 17.18 -18.91
N GLU A 28 0.48 16.56 -17.74
CA GLU A 28 -0.71 16.36 -16.90
C GLU A 28 -1.24 17.70 -16.38
N PHE A 29 -0.37 18.59 -15.90
CA PHE A 29 -0.79 19.94 -15.50
C PHE A 29 -1.32 20.75 -16.67
N ASP A 30 -0.68 20.70 -17.83
CA ASP A 30 -1.17 21.39 -19.02
C ASP A 30 -2.59 20.90 -19.39
N TYR A 31 -2.81 19.59 -19.34
CA TYR A 31 -4.14 19.03 -19.58
C TYR A 31 -5.17 19.54 -18.55
N PHE A 32 -4.91 19.39 -17.25
CA PHE A 32 -5.88 19.73 -16.22
C PHE A 32 -6.11 21.24 -16.08
N LEU A 33 -5.07 22.06 -16.22
CA LEU A 33 -5.15 23.51 -16.01
C LEU A 33 -5.51 24.30 -17.27
N ARG A 34 -5.40 23.70 -18.47
CA ARG A 34 -5.76 24.39 -19.72
C ARG A 34 -6.95 23.73 -20.40
N VAL A 35 -6.85 22.45 -20.73
CA VAL A 35 -7.89 21.75 -21.51
C VAL A 35 -9.10 21.47 -20.63
N TRP A 36 -8.91 20.72 -19.56
CA TRP A 36 -9.99 20.33 -18.67
C TRP A 36 -10.61 21.51 -17.90
N TYR A 37 -9.79 22.44 -17.43
CA TYR A 37 -10.27 23.67 -16.79
C TYR A 37 -11.23 24.45 -17.67
N ASN A 38 -10.93 24.65 -18.96
CA ASN A 38 -11.83 25.35 -19.88
C ASN A 38 -13.16 24.59 -20.04
N ARG A 39 -13.12 23.25 -20.06
CA ARG A 39 -14.35 22.42 -20.06
C ARG A 39 -15.13 22.58 -18.75
N LEU A 40 -14.45 22.70 -17.61
CA LEU A 40 -15.08 22.93 -16.30
C LEU A 40 -15.83 24.26 -16.28
N ILE A 41 -15.21 25.32 -16.74
CA ILE A 41 -15.86 26.64 -16.82
C ILE A 41 -17.04 26.63 -17.80
N ALA A 42 -16.91 25.93 -18.92
CA ALA A 42 -17.98 25.74 -19.90
C ALA A 42 -19.10 24.79 -19.45
N ASN A 43 -18.99 24.19 -18.26
CA ASN A 43 -19.95 23.22 -17.71
C ASN A 43 -20.10 21.93 -18.52
N ILE A 44 -19.01 21.48 -19.16
CA ILE A 44 -18.93 20.25 -19.95
C ILE A 44 -17.80 19.31 -19.51
N ALA A 45 -17.14 19.60 -18.38
CA ALA A 45 -16.08 18.75 -17.87
C ALA A 45 -16.61 17.35 -17.50
N GLN A 46 -15.80 16.34 -17.77
CA GLN A 46 -16.00 14.99 -17.28
C GLN A 46 -15.20 14.78 -16.00
N SER A 47 -15.64 13.82 -15.18
CA SER A 47 -14.86 13.35 -14.05
C SER A 47 -13.68 12.50 -14.54
N HIS A 48 -12.59 12.43 -13.75
CA HIS A 48 -11.36 11.74 -14.11
C HIS A 48 -10.96 10.70 -13.07
N ALA A 49 -10.40 9.59 -13.55
CA ALA A 49 -9.72 8.61 -12.73
C ALA A 49 -8.21 8.66 -13.02
N ILE A 50 -7.43 9.06 -12.03
CA ILE A 50 -5.96 9.06 -12.11
C ILE A 50 -5.45 7.70 -11.66
N VAL A 51 -4.94 6.95 -12.60
CA VAL A 51 -4.48 5.58 -12.39
C VAL A 51 -2.95 5.55 -12.46
N ALA A 52 -2.31 4.95 -11.49
CA ALA A 52 -0.88 4.66 -11.56
C ALA A 52 -0.50 3.60 -10.54
N ARG A 53 0.58 2.88 -10.80
CA ARG A 53 1.21 2.02 -9.80
C ARG A 53 1.57 2.79 -8.54
N ARG A 54 1.75 2.07 -7.43
CA ARG A 54 2.22 2.67 -6.17
C ARG A 54 3.51 3.49 -6.38
N LYS A 55 3.61 4.60 -5.65
CA LYS A 55 4.80 5.49 -5.63
C LYS A 55 5.13 6.25 -6.93
N LYS A 56 4.24 6.26 -7.92
CA LYS A 56 4.40 7.07 -9.16
C LYS A 56 4.09 8.57 -8.98
N GLY A 57 3.84 9.02 -7.75
CA GLY A 57 3.61 10.44 -7.45
C GLY A 57 2.17 10.92 -7.63
N LYS A 58 1.16 10.03 -7.68
CA LYS A 58 -0.27 10.41 -7.76
C LYS A 58 -0.68 11.43 -6.71
N THR A 59 -0.52 11.06 -5.43
CA THR A 59 -0.89 11.91 -4.30
C THR A 59 -0.20 13.27 -4.38
N ALA A 60 1.10 13.31 -4.69
CA ALA A 60 1.85 14.55 -4.83
C ALA A 60 1.30 15.43 -5.99
N PHE A 61 0.97 14.81 -7.13
CA PHE A 61 0.33 15.49 -8.25
C PHE A 61 -1.03 16.10 -7.86
N LEU A 62 -1.88 15.33 -7.19
CA LEU A 62 -3.21 15.78 -6.77
C LEU A 62 -3.15 16.90 -5.73
N GLN A 63 -2.24 16.79 -4.76
CA GLN A 63 -2.02 17.83 -3.76
C GLN A 63 -1.48 19.12 -4.40
N ARG A 64 -0.55 19.02 -5.35
CA ARG A 64 -0.05 20.15 -6.12
C ARG A 64 -1.15 20.77 -6.98
N LEU A 65 -1.99 19.98 -7.64
CA LEU A 65 -3.14 20.48 -8.40
C LEU A 65 -4.12 21.24 -7.49
N PHE A 66 -4.42 20.71 -6.30
CA PHE A 66 -5.22 21.41 -5.29
C PHE A 66 -4.61 22.78 -4.96
N ASN A 67 -3.32 22.83 -4.65
CA ASN A 67 -2.62 24.05 -4.23
C ASN A 67 -2.56 25.10 -5.36
N ILE A 68 -2.41 24.67 -6.61
CA ILE A 68 -2.48 25.57 -7.78
C ILE A 68 -3.88 26.16 -7.91
N LEU A 69 -4.93 25.34 -7.86
CA LEU A 69 -6.32 25.83 -7.93
C LEU A 69 -6.66 26.75 -6.75
N TRP A 70 -6.18 26.39 -5.56
CA TRP A 70 -6.32 27.23 -4.37
C TRP A 70 -5.72 28.63 -4.55
N SER A 71 -4.59 28.71 -5.23
CA SER A 71 -3.82 29.95 -5.42
C SER A 71 -4.43 30.89 -6.44
N CYS A 72 -5.50 30.48 -7.15
CA CYS A 72 -6.16 31.23 -8.20
C CYS A 72 -7.63 31.57 -7.84
N PRO A 73 -7.89 32.42 -6.82
CA PRO A 73 -9.26 32.71 -6.37
C PRO A 73 -10.12 33.41 -7.43
N GLU A 74 -9.51 34.14 -8.35
CA GLU A 74 -10.17 34.81 -9.46
C GLU A 74 -10.87 33.84 -10.42
N THR A 75 -10.53 32.59 -10.39
CA THR A 75 -11.14 31.54 -11.22
C THR A 75 -12.53 31.13 -10.74
N GLY A 76 -12.87 31.40 -9.47
CA GLY A 76 -14.09 30.90 -8.82
C GLY A 76 -14.17 29.38 -8.68
N VAL A 77 -13.03 28.66 -8.88
CA VAL A 77 -12.96 27.22 -8.76
C VAL A 77 -12.44 26.85 -7.37
N ILE A 78 -13.26 26.16 -6.61
CA ILE A 78 -12.96 25.76 -5.22
C ILE A 78 -12.44 24.32 -5.21
N PRO A 79 -11.17 24.08 -4.85
CA PRO A 79 -10.66 22.72 -4.72
C PRO A 79 -11.07 22.10 -3.38
N PHE A 80 -11.50 20.85 -3.43
CA PHE A 80 -11.77 20.01 -2.27
C PHE A 80 -10.94 18.73 -2.39
N TYR A 81 -10.20 18.38 -1.33
CA TYR A 81 -9.37 17.18 -1.27
C TYR A 81 -9.79 16.28 -0.10
N PHE A 82 -9.96 14.99 -0.38
CA PHE A 82 -10.23 14.00 0.64
C PHE A 82 -9.47 12.71 0.32
N SER A 83 -8.76 12.15 1.29
CA SER A 83 -8.07 10.87 1.15
C SER A 83 -8.76 9.78 1.96
N VAL A 84 -9.13 8.69 1.30
CA VAL A 84 -9.77 7.55 1.95
C VAL A 84 -8.69 6.65 2.55
N ARG A 85 -8.59 6.64 3.89
CA ARG A 85 -7.54 5.93 4.62
C ARG A 85 -7.73 4.41 4.55
N GLU A 86 -6.61 3.67 4.57
CA GLU A 86 -6.58 2.21 4.78
C GLU A 86 -6.87 1.86 6.26
N MET A 87 -8.02 2.30 6.77
CA MET A 87 -8.42 2.07 8.16
C MET A 87 -9.94 1.84 8.23
N LYS A 88 -10.34 0.75 8.87
CA LYS A 88 -11.76 0.46 9.06
C LYS A 88 -12.44 1.58 9.85
N THR A 89 -13.48 2.14 9.25
CA THR A 89 -14.25 3.26 9.79
C THR A 89 -15.72 2.99 9.55
N ASN A 90 -16.58 3.20 10.52
CA ASN A 90 -18.01 3.07 10.28
C ASN A 90 -18.53 4.21 9.40
N LEU A 91 -19.64 3.96 8.68
CA LEU A 91 -20.21 4.89 7.72
C LEU A 91 -20.61 6.24 8.33
N ALA A 92 -21.03 6.26 9.60
CA ALA A 92 -21.38 7.51 10.29
C ALA A 92 -20.17 8.41 10.48
N GLU A 93 -19.07 7.89 11.02
CA GLU A 93 -17.81 8.63 11.21
C GLU A 93 -17.18 9.02 9.87
N PHE A 94 -17.27 8.14 8.86
CA PHE A 94 -16.81 8.44 7.52
C PHE A 94 -17.58 9.64 6.92
N SER A 95 -18.91 9.65 7.06
CA SER A 95 -19.79 10.73 6.61
C SER A 95 -19.47 12.07 7.27
N LYS A 96 -19.31 12.06 8.60
CA LYS A 96 -18.91 13.24 9.37
C LYS A 96 -17.54 13.77 8.94
N SER A 97 -16.57 12.86 8.77
CA SER A 97 -15.21 13.21 8.36
C SER A 97 -15.19 13.82 6.95
N PHE A 98 -15.91 13.22 6.01
CA PHE A 98 -16.01 13.73 4.64
C PHE A 98 -16.64 15.12 4.61
N PHE A 99 -17.79 15.28 5.27
CA PHE A 99 -18.49 16.57 5.33
C PHE A 99 -17.65 17.64 6.02
N ALA A 100 -17.01 17.31 7.15
CA ALA A 100 -16.14 18.24 7.87
C ALA A 100 -14.95 18.69 7.01
N ALA A 101 -14.30 17.76 6.29
CA ALA A 101 -13.23 18.09 5.36
C ALA A 101 -13.70 19.07 4.27
N PHE A 102 -14.85 18.80 3.66
CA PHE A 102 -15.42 19.67 2.65
C PHE A 102 -15.71 21.07 3.21
N VAL A 103 -16.39 21.17 4.35
CA VAL A 103 -16.73 22.47 4.98
C VAL A 103 -15.47 23.24 5.33
N ASN A 104 -14.46 22.61 5.90
CA ASN A 104 -13.18 23.27 6.21
C ASN A 104 -12.51 23.83 4.95
N HIS A 105 -12.43 23.05 3.87
CA HIS A 105 -11.82 23.50 2.60
C HIS A 105 -12.63 24.63 1.97
N TYR A 106 -13.94 24.51 1.94
CA TYR A 106 -14.83 25.55 1.41
C TYR A 106 -14.69 26.87 2.19
N LEU A 107 -14.83 26.84 3.52
CA LEU A 107 -14.71 28.03 4.36
C LEU A 107 -13.30 28.62 4.32
N ALA A 108 -12.27 27.76 4.31
CA ALA A 108 -10.89 28.18 4.17
C ALA A 108 -10.67 28.94 2.85
N TYR A 109 -11.20 28.41 1.73
CA TYR A 109 -11.09 29.05 0.43
C TYR A 109 -11.81 30.41 0.40
N ILE A 110 -13.07 30.48 0.87
CA ILE A 110 -13.87 31.72 0.86
C ILE A 110 -13.23 32.78 1.77
N LYS A 111 -12.70 32.37 2.94
CA LYS A 111 -12.09 33.30 3.91
C LYS A 111 -10.58 33.50 3.69
N ARG A 112 -10.01 32.84 2.69
CA ARG A 112 -8.56 32.83 2.37
C ARG A 112 -7.69 32.49 3.59
N LYS A 113 -8.06 31.41 4.32
CA LYS A 113 -7.43 30.92 5.53
C LYS A 113 -6.78 29.55 5.29
N PRO A 114 -5.56 29.49 4.71
CA PRO A 114 -4.92 28.21 4.38
C PRO A 114 -4.71 27.30 5.60
N GLU A 115 -4.53 27.88 6.79
CA GLU A 115 -4.39 27.13 8.03
C GLU A 115 -5.62 26.27 8.39
N TRP A 116 -6.80 26.56 7.84
CA TRP A 116 -7.99 25.73 8.06
C TRP A 116 -8.04 24.49 7.15
N VAL A 117 -7.25 24.47 6.09
CA VAL A 117 -7.01 23.27 5.29
C VAL A 117 -5.98 22.38 5.99
N ALA A 118 -4.87 22.97 6.44
CA ALA A 118 -3.79 22.24 7.12
C ALA A 118 -4.21 21.67 8.49
N PHE A 119 -5.08 22.40 9.23
CA PHE A 119 -5.57 22.01 10.55
C PHE A 119 -7.11 22.03 10.58
N PRO A 120 -7.77 21.05 9.94
CA PRO A 120 -9.22 21.04 9.81
C PRO A 120 -9.90 20.79 11.16
N LYS A 121 -11.04 21.44 11.37
CA LYS A 121 -11.90 21.22 12.54
C LYS A 121 -12.69 19.94 12.35
N ALA A 122 -12.87 19.19 13.45
CA ALA A 122 -13.77 18.05 13.49
C ALA A 122 -15.23 18.48 13.27
N PHE A 123 -16.10 17.53 12.92
CA PHE A 123 -17.51 17.77 12.60
C PHE A 123 -18.22 18.57 13.73
N GLU A 124 -18.09 18.13 14.97
CA GLU A 124 -18.74 18.73 16.14
C GLU A 124 -18.28 20.19 16.38
N ALA A 125 -17.02 20.48 16.06
CA ALA A 125 -16.44 21.82 16.21
C ALA A 125 -16.90 22.81 15.11
N LEU A 126 -17.62 22.34 14.10
CA LEU A 126 -18.23 23.20 13.06
C LEU A 126 -19.57 23.77 13.49
N ARG A 127 -20.22 23.20 14.52
CA ARG A 127 -21.50 23.69 15.04
C ARG A 127 -21.43 25.21 15.30
N GLY A 128 -22.37 25.97 14.76
CA GLY A 128 -22.44 27.44 14.92
C GLY A 128 -21.37 28.23 14.16
N LYS A 129 -20.44 27.57 13.44
CA LYS A 129 -19.42 28.24 12.61
C LYS A 129 -19.76 28.25 11.12
N ILE A 130 -20.77 27.50 10.74
CA ILE A 130 -21.24 27.42 9.35
C ILE A 130 -22.21 28.57 9.11
N GLU A 131 -21.77 29.58 8.37
CA GLU A 131 -22.60 30.75 8.00
C GLU A 131 -23.47 30.47 6.75
N ASN A 132 -22.99 29.61 5.85
CA ASN A 132 -23.73 29.27 4.64
C ASN A 132 -24.98 28.43 5.00
N LYS A 133 -26.16 28.94 4.61
CA LYS A 133 -27.45 28.33 4.92
C LYS A 133 -27.52 26.87 4.47
N ARG A 134 -27.10 26.58 3.22
CA ARG A 134 -27.18 25.22 2.67
C ARG A 134 -26.28 24.23 3.44
N LEU A 135 -25.06 24.64 3.79
CA LEU A 135 -24.16 23.81 4.61
C LEU A 135 -24.71 23.61 6.02
N LYS A 136 -25.34 24.63 6.59
CA LYS A 136 -25.98 24.52 7.90
C LYS A 136 -27.14 23.52 7.87
N GLU A 137 -28.01 23.61 6.88
CA GLU A 137 -29.09 22.62 6.67
C GLU A 137 -28.53 21.20 6.51
N THR A 138 -27.47 21.03 5.71
CA THR A 138 -26.82 19.70 5.55
C THR A 138 -26.23 19.20 6.86
N TYR A 139 -25.59 20.05 7.64
CA TYR A 139 -25.06 19.71 8.97
C TYR A 139 -26.19 19.22 9.90
N GLU A 140 -27.30 19.96 9.96
CA GLU A 140 -28.46 19.61 10.76
C GLU A 140 -29.10 18.26 10.33
N VAL A 141 -29.14 17.98 9.03
CA VAL A 141 -29.59 16.69 8.50
C VAL A 141 -28.69 15.55 8.97
N ILE A 142 -27.37 15.72 8.91
CA ILE A 142 -26.41 14.71 9.36
C ILE A 142 -26.58 14.46 10.87
N GLU A 143 -26.68 15.51 11.70
CA GLU A 143 -26.94 15.36 13.14
C GLU A 143 -28.29 14.67 13.43
N ALA A 144 -29.34 15.01 12.69
CA ALA A 144 -30.65 14.38 12.89
C ALA A 144 -30.62 12.90 12.52
N ALA A 145 -29.97 12.55 11.40
CA ALA A 145 -29.79 11.17 10.95
C ALA A 145 -28.93 10.36 11.92
N GLU A 146 -27.90 10.95 12.51
CA GLU A 146 -27.06 10.31 13.54
C GLU A 146 -27.89 9.90 14.77
N ARG A 147 -28.78 10.81 15.25
CA ARG A 147 -29.64 10.53 16.43
C ARG A 147 -30.58 9.33 16.26
N ILE A 148 -30.94 9.03 15.01
CA ILE A 148 -31.81 7.87 14.68
C ILE A 148 -31.03 6.70 14.07
N ASN A 149 -29.69 6.74 14.14
CA ASN A 149 -28.78 5.76 13.56
C ASN A 149 -29.01 5.48 12.06
N ASN A 150 -29.44 6.48 11.28
CA ASN A 150 -29.60 6.37 9.83
C ASN A 150 -28.32 6.79 9.11
N TRP A 151 -27.34 5.90 9.09
CA TRP A 151 -26.01 6.17 8.50
C TRP A 151 -26.06 6.37 6.97
N GLY A 152 -27.00 5.69 6.30
CA GLY A 152 -27.24 5.89 4.87
C GLY A 152 -27.62 7.33 4.53
N GLN A 153 -28.53 7.92 5.31
CA GLN A 153 -28.93 9.34 5.14
C GLN A 153 -27.79 10.30 5.49
N MET A 154 -26.97 9.98 6.50
CA MET A 154 -25.77 10.75 6.82
C MET A 154 -24.84 10.82 5.62
N TRP A 155 -24.57 9.67 5.00
CA TRP A 155 -23.69 9.59 3.83
C TRP A 155 -24.28 10.30 2.61
N GLU A 156 -25.57 10.11 2.34
CA GLU A 156 -26.25 10.80 1.23
C GLU A 156 -26.14 12.32 1.38
N ALA A 157 -26.40 12.86 2.56
CA ALA A 157 -26.27 14.28 2.84
C ALA A 157 -24.81 14.77 2.69
N ALA A 158 -23.84 14.04 3.25
CA ALA A 158 -22.45 14.41 3.22
C ALA A 158 -21.86 14.38 1.81
N SER A 159 -22.08 13.28 1.05
CA SER A 159 -21.52 13.11 -0.29
C SER A 159 -22.08 14.10 -1.32
N ARG A 160 -23.34 14.54 -1.16
CA ARG A 160 -23.99 15.50 -2.05
C ARG A 160 -23.69 16.97 -1.70
N ALA A 161 -23.08 17.25 -0.55
CA ALA A 161 -22.80 18.63 -0.09
C ALA A 161 -21.98 19.46 -1.09
N PRO A 162 -20.89 18.94 -1.70
CA PRO A 162 -20.13 19.70 -2.70
C PRO A 162 -20.99 20.13 -3.91
N CYS A 163 -21.74 19.18 -4.49
CA CYS A 163 -22.62 19.45 -5.62
C CYS A 163 -23.74 20.44 -5.25
N GLY A 164 -24.32 20.29 -4.04
CA GLY A 164 -25.36 21.19 -3.55
C GLY A 164 -24.87 22.63 -3.39
N ILE A 165 -23.65 22.84 -2.91
CA ILE A 165 -23.05 24.18 -2.83
C ILE A 165 -22.70 24.72 -4.22
N ALA A 166 -22.10 23.89 -5.09
CA ALA A 166 -21.76 24.31 -6.44
C ALA A 166 -22.99 24.87 -7.18
N ALA A 167 -24.11 24.14 -7.11
CA ALA A 167 -25.37 24.57 -7.77
C ALA A 167 -25.97 25.82 -7.14
N VAL A 168 -26.06 25.91 -5.79
CA VAL A 168 -26.74 27.03 -5.10
C VAL A 168 -25.93 28.33 -5.19
N GLN A 169 -24.59 28.22 -5.10
CA GLN A 169 -23.69 29.39 -5.13
C GLN A 169 -23.23 29.75 -6.55
N ASN A 170 -23.60 28.94 -7.54
CA ASN A 170 -23.13 29.08 -8.93
C ASN A 170 -21.59 29.16 -9.04
N VAL A 171 -20.91 28.29 -8.28
CA VAL A 171 -19.45 28.14 -8.29
C VAL A 171 -19.04 26.78 -8.84
N LYS A 172 -17.79 26.62 -9.19
CA LYS A 172 -17.23 25.31 -9.55
C LYS A 172 -16.50 24.71 -8.37
N ILE A 173 -16.72 23.41 -8.13
CA ILE A 173 -16.01 22.68 -7.08
C ILE A 173 -15.29 21.50 -7.73
N VAL A 174 -13.97 21.42 -7.57
CA VAL A 174 -13.19 20.26 -8.01
C VAL A 174 -13.02 19.32 -6.83
N GLN A 175 -13.66 18.16 -6.88
CA GLN A 175 -13.60 17.15 -5.83
C GLN A 175 -12.45 16.18 -6.11
N ILE A 176 -11.36 16.27 -5.39
CA ILE A 176 -10.20 15.38 -5.49
C ILE A 176 -10.30 14.33 -4.39
N ILE A 177 -10.54 13.06 -4.75
CA ILE A 177 -10.66 11.96 -3.80
C ILE A 177 -9.54 10.95 -4.05
N ASP A 178 -8.58 10.93 -3.14
CA ASP A 178 -7.42 10.05 -3.23
C ASP A 178 -7.68 8.71 -2.53
N GLU A 179 -7.07 7.63 -3.03
CA GLU A 179 -7.23 6.24 -2.60
C GLU A 179 -8.71 5.79 -2.60
N PHE A 180 -9.43 6.15 -3.67
CA PHE A 180 -10.87 5.94 -3.81
C PHE A 180 -11.30 4.48 -3.70
N GLN A 181 -10.47 3.50 -4.10
CA GLN A 181 -10.77 2.07 -3.96
C GLN A 181 -11.00 1.65 -2.49
N ASN A 182 -10.42 2.39 -1.54
CA ASN A 182 -10.56 2.09 -0.12
C ASN A 182 -11.99 2.30 0.41
N ILE A 183 -12.82 3.02 -0.33
CA ILE A 183 -14.21 3.28 0.10
C ILE A 183 -15.03 1.99 0.21
N ASN A 184 -14.77 1.01 -0.67
CA ASN A 184 -15.44 -0.29 -0.63
C ASN A 184 -14.78 -1.28 0.33
N ALA A 185 -13.48 -1.07 0.66
CA ALA A 185 -12.70 -2.01 1.46
C ALA A 185 -12.70 -1.70 2.96
N TYR A 186 -12.85 -0.42 3.33
CA TYR A 186 -12.62 0.02 4.71
C TYR A 186 -13.82 0.73 5.35
N VAL A 187 -14.87 1.07 4.59
CA VAL A 187 -16.08 1.65 5.18
C VAL A 187 -17.04 0.53 5.59
N LEU A 188 -17.49 0.58 6.84
CA LEU A 188 -18.30 -0.46 7.46
C LEU A 188 -19.75 0.01 7.66
N ASP A 189 -20.70 -0.91 7.45
CA ASP A 189 -22.09 -0.74 7.79
C ASP A 189 -22.34 -0.82 9.31
N GLU A 190 -23.57 -0.69 9.73
CA GLU A 190 -24.02 -0.77 11.13
C GLU A 190 -23.73 -2.14 11.79
N ARG A 191 -23.53 -3.18 10.99
CA ARG A 191 -23.22 -4.55 11.43
C ARG A 191 -21.73 -4.84 11.46
N GLY A 192 -20.89 -3.87 11.05
CA GLY A 192 -19.45 -4.02 10.96
C GLY A 192 -18.94 -4.75 9.70
N ASN A 193 -19.79 -4.91 8.68
CA ASN A 193 -19.41 -5.48 7.39
C ASN A 193 -18.95 -4.37 6.43
N THR A 194 -18.07 -4.69 5.50
CA THR A 194 -17.70 -3.78 4.41
C THR A 194 -18.87 -3.53 3.46
N ILE A 195 -18.95 -2.31 2.94
CA ILE A 195 -20.00 -1.92 1.98
C ILE A 195 -19.42 -1.97 0.57
N ASP A 196 -19.43 -3.15 -0.04
CA ASP A 196 -18.78 -3.42 -1.34
C ASP A 196 -19.30 -2.57 -2.51
N SER A 197 -20.48 -1.96 -2.37
CA SER A 197 -21.11 -1.10 -3.40
C SER A 197 -21.09 0.38 -3.05
N MET A 198 -20.34 0.80 -2.04
CA MET A 198 -20.36 2.18 -1.57
C MET A 198 -19.92 3.17 -2.66
N SER A 199 -18.96 2.80 -3.51
CA SER A 199 -18.56 3.58 -4.68
C SER A 199 -19.70 3.87 -5.65
N GLY A 200 -20.76 3.03 -5.67
CA GLY A 200 -21.95 3.23 -6.49
C GLY A 200 -22.73 4.52 -6.16
N THR A 201 -22.59 5.06 -4.95
CA THR A 201 -23.21 6.35 -4.57
C THR A 201 -22.65 7.52 -5.37
N TYR A 202 -21.49 7.33 -6.03
CA TYR A 202 -20.88 8.33 -6.90
C TYR A 202 -21.36 8.28 -8.36
N LEU A 203 -22.27 7.36 -8.72
CA LEU A 203 -22.83 7.26 -10.08
C LEU A 203 -23.39 8.62 -10.58
N ASP A 204 -24.29 9.20 -9.78
CA ASP A 204 -24.90 10.50 -10.09
C ASP A 204 -23.92 11.66 -9.94
N LEU A 205 -23.06 11.58 -8.91
CA LEU A 205 -22.14 12.66 -8.57
C LEU A 205 -21.05 12.83 -9.65
N ALA A 206 -20.61 11.74 -10.27
CA ALA A 206 -19.64 11.78 -11.35
C ALA A 206 -20.11 12.51 -12.61
N GLU A 207 -21.42 12.65 -12.80
CA GLU A 207 -22.00 13.38 -13.94
C GLU A 207 -22.19 14.88 -13.71
N LYS A 208 -22.02 15.36 -12.46
CA LYS A 208 -22.23 16.75 -12.08
C LYS A 208 -21.11 17.64 -12.63
N LYS A 209 -21.45 18.45 -13.63
CA LYS A 209 -20.50 19.30 -14.35
C LYS A 209 -20.01 20.51 -13.55
N GLU A 210 -20.80 20.93 -12.58
CA GLU A 210 -20.47 22.01 -11.64
C GLU A 210 -19.53 21.54 -10.50
N ALA A 211 -19.48 20.22 -10.24
CA ALA A 211 -18.67 19.66 -9.17
C ALA A 211 -18.03 18.31 -9.58
N PRO A 212 -17.26 18.27 -10.70
CA PRO A 212 -16.69 17.03 -11.19
C PRO A 212 -15.68 16.43 -10.21
N LEU A 213 -15.48 15.12 -10.33
CA LEU A 213 -14.60 14.31 -9.51
C LEU A 213 -13.25 14.09 -10.21
N ILE A 214 -12.18 14.13 -9.45
CA ILE A 214 -10.88 13.57 -9.81
C ILE A 214 -10.59 12.50 -8.75
N ILE A 215 -10.77 11.23 -9.10
CA ILE A 215 -10.48 10.12 -8.19
C ILE A 215 -9.12 9.52 -8.49
N SER A 216 -8.46 8.98 -7.48
CA SER A 216 -7.22 8.23 -7.67
C SER A 216 -7.16 7.00 -6.80
N GLY A 217 -6.28 6.06 -7.16
CA GLY A 217 -6.03 4.87 -6.37
C GLY A 217 -4.67 4.26 -6.65
N SER A 218 -4.09 3.66 -5.63
CA SER A 218 -2.80 2.97 -5.71
C SER A 218 -2.93 1.52 -6.17
N GLU A 219 -4.14 0.96 -6.10
CA GLU A 219 -4.48 -0.35 -6.67
C GLU A 219 -5.16 -0.13 -8.02
N VAL A 220 -4.37 -0.15 -9.10
CA VAL A 220 -4.81 0.19 -10.47
C VAL A 220 -6.05 -0.61 -10.85
N HIS A 221 -6.01 -1.93 -10.68
CA HIS A 221 -7.14 -2.78 -11.06
C HIS A 221 -8.35 -2.64 -10.15
N GLY A 222 -8.15 -2.42 -8.85
CA GLY A 222 -9.24 -2.14 -7.91
C GLY A 222 -9.98 -0.86 -8.28
N LEU A 223 -9.24 0.20 -8.58
CA LEU A 223 -9.83 1.45 -9.05
C LEU A 223 -10.53 1.30 -10.41
N LEU A 224 -9.88 0.66 -11.38
CA LEU A 224 -10.46 0.43 -12.71
C LEU A 224 -11.71 -0.46 -12.67
N GLU A 225 -11.78 -1.45 -11.79
CA GLU A 225 -12.99 -2.25 -11.59
C GLU A 225 -14.16 -1.38 -11.10
N ILE A 226 -13.90 -0.46 -10.16
CA ILE A 226 -14.90 0.50 -9.72
C ILE A 226 -15.30 1.44 -10.87
N VAL A 227 -14.33 2.01 -11.58
CA VAL A 227 -14.57 2.94 -12.71
C VAL A 227 -15.40 2.26 -13.81
N ARG A 228 -15.12 1.01 -14.15
CA ARG A 228 -15.90 0.24 -15.13
C ARG A 228 -17.35 0.01 -14.68
N ARG A 229 -17.58 -0.24 -13.38
CA ARG A 229 -18.95 -0.32 -12.82
C ARG A 229 -19.68 1.01 -12.87
N LEU A 230 -18.95 2.13 -12.81
CA LEU A 230 -19.48 3.48 -12.95
C LEU A 230 -19.71 3.90 -14.42
N THR A 231 -19.66 2.95 -15.36
CA THR A 231 -20.08 3.04 -16.77
C THR A 231 -19.69 4.34 -17.48
N ALA A 232 -18.42 4.42 -17.96
CA ALA A 232 -17.92 5.51 -18.83
C ALA A 232 -18.12 6.96 -18.32
N ARG A 233 -18.35 7.16 -17.01
CA ARG A 233 -18.50 8.49 -16.40
C ARG A 233 -17.16 9.16 -16.10
N PHE A 234 -16.11 8.36 -16.05
CA PHE A 234 -14.75 8.82 -15.81
C PHE A 234 -13.89 8.68 -17.06
N GLU A 235 -13.10 9.68 -17.33
CA GLU A 235 -12.00 9.62 -18.29
C GLU A 235 -10.76 9.08 -17.53
N GLU A 236 -10.14 8.02 -18.07
CA GLU A 236 -8.99 7.39 -17.42
C GLU A 236 -7.69 8.10 -17.80
N ASN A 237 -6.90 8.49 -16.83
CA ASN A 237 -5.59 9.09 -16.99
C ASN A 237 -4.53 8.27 -16.28
N VAL A 238 -3.63 7.66 -17.04
CA VAL A 238 -2.54 6.86 -16.51
C VAL A 238 -1.33 7.75 -16.26
N LEU A 239 -0.85 7.80 -15.01
CA LEU A 239 0.44 8.42 -14.70
C LEU A 239 1.56 7.38 -14.90
N GLU A 240 2.28 7.55 -15.96
CA GLU A 240 3.47 6.74 -16.26
C GLU A 240 4.72 7.26 -15.55
N ASN A 241 5.87 6.70 -15.85
CA ASN A 241 7.16 7.27 -15.48
C ASN A 241 7.30 8.69 -16.07
N LEU A 242 8.17 9.48 -15.48
CA LEU A 242 8.49 10.79 -16.05
C LEU A 242 9.15 10.61 -17.44
N PRO A 243 8.78 11.43 -18.42
CA PRO A 243 9.51 11.49 -19.69
C PRO A 243 10.98 11.83 -19.45
N GLU A 244 11.85 11.47 -20.39
CA GLU A 244 13.29 11.63 -20.26
C GLU A 244 13.71 13.05 -19.82
N GLU A 245 13.18 14.07 -20.49
CA GLU A 245 13.51 15.47 -20.17
C GLU A 245 13.11 15.85 -18.73
N GLU A 246 11.89 15.48 -18.31
CA GLU A 246 11.40 15.76 -16.96
C GLU A 246 12.12 14.94 -15.90
N ALA A 247 12.48 13.68 -16.21
CA ALA A 247 13.26 12.85 -15.32
C ALA A 247 14.68 13.39 -15.11
N LYS A 248 15.34 13.84 -16.17
CA LYS A 248 16.67 14.49 -16.09
C LYS A 248 16.60 15.81 -15.32
N GLU A 249 15.57 16.62 -15.54
CA GLU A 249 15.31 17.83 -14.74
C GLU A 249 15.12 17.49 -13.26
N THR A 250 14.38 16.41 -12.97
CA THR A 250 14.18 15.91 -11.60
C THR A 250 15.50 15.45 -10.97
N ILE A 251 16.35 14.73 -11.71
CA ILE A 251 17.66 14.27 -11.25
C ILE A 251 18.55 15.46 -10.89
N TRP A 252 18.64 16.47 -11.77
CA TRP A 252 19.38 17.68 -11.50
C TRP A 252 18.90 18.42 -10.26
N LYS A 253 17.57 18.55 -10.12
CA LYS A 253 16.98 19.22 -8.95
C LYS A 253 17.24 18.47 -7.65
N TYR A 254 17.18 17.15 -7.68
CA TYR A 254 17.49 16.32 -6.52
C TYR A 254 18.99 16.39 -6.19
N ALA A 255 19.88 16.43 -7.19
CA ALA A 255 21.29 16.61 -6.97
C ALA A 255 21.60 17.94 -6.23
N GLU A 256 20.90 19.01 -6.61
CA GLU A 256 20.99 20.31 -5.92
C GLU A 256 20.52 20.20 -4.46
N ILE A 257 19.31 19.66 -4.22
CA ILE A 257 18.69 19.57 -2.89
C ILE A 257 19.48 18.64 -1.95
N PHE A 258 19.95 17.51 -2.46
CA PHE A 258 20.72 16.53 -1.68
C PHE A 258 22.22 16.80 -1.68
N HIS A 259 22.68 17.93 -2.26
CA HIS A 259 24.09 18.31 -2.35
C HIS A 259 24.99 17.21 -2.95
N THR A 260 24.47 16.49 -3.97
CA THR A 260 25.16 15.41 -4.65
C THR A 260 25.85 15.95 -5.91
N LYS A 261 27.15 15.71 -6.06
CA LYS A 261 27.87 16.05 -7.29
C LYS A 261 27.41 15.13 -8.41
N ILE A 262 27.11 15.71 -9.56
CA ILE A 262 26.68 14.97 -10.76
C ILE A 262 27.07 15.76 -12.01
N ASP A 263 27.26 15.07 -13.11
CA ASP A 263 27.44 15.64 -14.45
C ASP A 263 26.41 15.06 -15.43
N ASP A 264 26.43 15.49 -16.67
CA ASP A 264 25.50 15.01 -17.70
C ASP A 264 25.57 13.50 -17.88
N ALA A 265 26.77 12.91 -17.82
CA ALA A 265 26.96 11.46 -17.92
C ALA A 265 26.33 10.71 -16.73
N GLY A 266 26.46 11.25 -15.52
CA GLY A 266 25.79 10.72 -14.33
C GLY A 266 24.26 10.81 -14.42
N VAL A 267 23.73 11.92 -14.94
CA VAL A 267 22.29 12.10 -15.19
C VAL A 267 21.76 11.06 -16.17
N ASP A 268 22.46 10.84 -17.29
CA ASP A 268 22.09 9.84 -18.29
C ASP A 268 22.10 8.41 -17.71
N LYS A 269 23.08 8.08 -16.89
CA LYS A 269 23.15 6.78 -16.21
C LYS A 269 22.02 6.60 -15.22
N LEU A 270 21.71 7.60 -14.40
CA LEU A 270 20.57 7.54 -13.47
C LEU A 270 19.25 7.44 -14.22
N TRP A 271 19.07 8.17 -15.32
CA TRP A 271 17.90 8.00 -16.19
C TRP A 271 17.77 6.56 -16.70
N ASN A 272 18.84 5.98 -17.24
CA ASN A 272 18.84 4.61 -17.76
C ASN A 272 18.53 3.56 -16.68
N LEU A 273 19.04 3.75 -15.47
CA LEU A 273 18.80 2.84 -14.34
C LEU A 273 17.37 2.95 -13.79
N THR A 274 16.82 4.17 -13.74
CA THR A 274 15.51 4.42 -13.10
C THR A 274 14.34 4.38 -14.07
N GLY A 275 14.60 4.53 -15.37
CA GLY A 275 13.56 4.66 -16.39
C GLY A 275 12.60 5.83 -16.11
N GLY A 276 13.03 6.85 -15.40
CA GLY A 276 12.20 8.00 -15.00
C GLY A 276 11.20 7.71 -13.88
N ASP A 277 11.36 6.63 -13.14
CA ASP A 277 10.52 6.34 -11.99
C ASP A 277 10.80 7.30 -10.83
N PRO A 278 9.81 8.10 -10.39
CA PRO A 278 10.02 9.08 -9.32
C PRO A 278 10.46 8.45 -7.99
N LEU A 279 9.99 7.22 -7.68
CA LEU A 279 10.43 6.51 -6.47
C LEU A 279 11.90 6.15 -6.56
N TYR A 280 12.34 5.60 -7.70
CA TYR A 280 13.72 5.15 -7.86
C TYR A 280 14.69 6.34 -7.84
N ILE A 281 14.33 7.43 -8.54
CA ILE A 281 15.13 8.67 -8.50
C ILE A 281 15.26 9.14 -7.04
N LYS A 282 14.14 9.29 -6.32
CA LYS A 282 14.15 9.73 -4.92
C LYS A 282 14.98 8.80 -4.04
N ALA A 283 14.82 7.49 -4.18
CA ALA A 283 15.52 6.50 -3.37
C ALA A 283 17.03 6.62 -3.52
N LEU A 284 17.55 6.80 -4.74
CA LEU A 284 18.99 6.94 -4.97
C LEU A 284 19.56 8.17 -4.29
N PHE A 285 18.91 9.32 -4.41
CA PHE A 285 19.39 10.55 -3.77
C PHE A 285 19.25 10.56 -2.25
N SER A 286 18.14 10.01 -1.71
CA SER A 286 17.90 9.92 -0.27
C SER A 286 18.53 8.70 0.39
N SER A 287 19.26 7.87 -0.35
CA SER A 287 19.87 6.66 0.16
C SER A 287 20.91 6.96 1.25
N LYS A 288 20.81 6.24 2.37
CA LYS A 288 21.86 6.27 3.41
C LYS A 288 23.21 5.73 2.93
N HIS A 289 23.22 5.05 1.78
CA HIS A 289 24.42 4.50 1.16
C HIS A 289 25.10 5.50 0.22
N ASN A 290 24.45 6.63 -0.10
CA ASN A 290 25.07 7.73 -0.86
C ASN A 290 25.99 8.57 0.03
N THR A 291 26.95 7.94 0.71
CA THR A 291 27.83 8.59 1.69
C THR A 291 28.86 9.53 1.05
N LYS A 292 29.18 9.31 -0.22
CA LYS A 292 30.15 10.12 -0.97
C LYS A 292 29.53 11.35 -1.60
N ASN A 293 28.19 11.37 -1.75
CA ASN A 293 27.44 12.43 -2.45
C ASN A 293 28.04 12.77 -3.82
N ASP A 294 28.42 11.72 -4.59
CA ASP A 294 29.13 11.89 -5.87
C ASP A 294 28.63 10.86 -6.88
N TYR A 295 27.89 11.34 -7.86
CA TYR A 295 27.38 10.57 -8.99
C TYR A 295 28.08 10.90 -10.32
N VAL A 296 29.19 11.63 -10.29
CA VAL A 296 30.12 11.74 -11.42
C VAL A 296 30.84 10.40 -11.62
N GLN A 297 31.14 9.71 -10.50
CA GLN A 297 31.79 8.41 -10.52
C GLN A 297 30.75 7.28 -10.70
N GLU A 298 30.87 6.54 -11.81
CA GLU A 298 29.96 5.43 -12.13
C GLU A 298 29.90 4.36 -11.03
N ASP A 299 31.03 4.02 -10.44
CA ASP A 299 31.12 3.02 -9.37
C ASP A 299 30.26 3.39 -8.16
N ASN A 300 30.14 4.69 -7.84
CA ASN A 300 29.28 5.14 -6.75
C ASN A 300 27.80 4.98 -7.10
N ILE A 301 27.42 5.26 -8.34
CA ILE A 301 26.05 5.04 -8.82
C ILE A 301 25.69 3.56 -8.71
N ILE A 302 26.58 2.69 -9.20
CA ILE A 302 26.40 1.23 -9.17
C ILE A 302 26.31 0.73 -7.71
N GLU A 303 27.19 1.22 -6.82
CA GLU A 303 27.18 0.85 -5.41
C GLU A 303 25.86 1.22 -4.74
N VAL A 304 25.42 2.49 -4.85
CA VAL A 304 24.17 2.96 -4.23
C VAL A 304 22.98 2.25 -4.83
N TYR A 305 22.90 2.11 -6.15
CA TYR A 305 21.81 1.38 -6.80
C TYR A 305 21.74 -0.07 -6.34
N THR A 306 22.87 -0.76 -6.26
CA THR A 306 22.93 -2.15 -5.79
C THR A 306 22.42 -2.26 -4.35
N GLN A 307 22.80 -1.34 -3.47
CA GLN A 307 22.33 -1.32 -2.09
C GLN A 307 20.81 -1.07 -2.03
N GLU A 308 20.28 -0.14 -2.83
CA GLU A 308 18.85 0.16 -2.88
C GLU A 308 18.00 -1.02 -3.34
N ILE A 309 18.46 -1.81 -4.33
CA ILE A 309 17.75 -3.00 -4.81
C ILE A 309 17.96 -4.25 -3.96
N THR A 310 18.89 -4.23 -3.00
CA THR A 310 19.18 -5.38 -2.12
C THR A 310 18.70 -5.21 -0.68
N SER A 311 18.63 -3.99 -0.17
CA SER A 311 18.29 -3.72 1.24
C SER A 311 17.69 -2.34 1.50
N GLY A 312 17.73 -1.43 0.50
CA GLY A 312 17.30 -0.05 0.64
C GLY A 312 15.78 0.15 0.49
N LEU A 313 15.38 1.40 0.24
CA LEU A 313 13.98 1.81 0.11
C LEU A 313 13.28 1.10 -1.07
N ILE A 314 13.97 0.94 -2.21
CA ILE A 314 13.44 0.25 -3.39
C ILE A 314 13.12 -1.21 -3.03
N PHE A 315 14.08 -1.91 -2.42
CA PHE A 315 13.92 -3.30 -1.99
C PHE A 315 12.75 -3.47 -1.02
N LYS A 316 12.69 -2.64 0.01
CA LYS A 316 11.63 -2.69 1.03
C LYS A 316 10.26 -2.42 0.41
N THR A 317 10.14 -1.39 -0.42
CA THR A 317 8.86 -1.01 -1.04
C THR A 317 8.29 -2.14 -1.90
N TRP A 318 9.13 -2.76 -2.74
CA TRP A 318 8.70 -3.90 -3.56
C TRP A 318 8.49 -5.16 -2.74
N GLY A 319 9.36 -5.42 -1.75
CA GLY A 319 9.25 -6.58 -0.87
C GLY A 319 7.93 -6.60 -0.10
N GLU A 320 7.57 -5.49 0.52
CA GLU A 320 6.28 -5.34 1.22
C GLU A 320 5.09 -5.49 0.26
N TYR A 321 5.17 -4.88 -0.91
CA TYR A 321 4.11 -4.95 -1.90
C TYR A 321 3.90 -6.38 -2.42
N ILE A 322 4.97 -7.05 -2.83
CA ILE A 322 4.91 -8.42 -3.35
C ILE A 322 4.47 -9.41 -2.26
N ALA A 323 4.98 -9.25 -1.03
CA ALA A 323 4.60 -10.12 0.09
C ALA A 323 3.09 -10.04 0.39
N LYS A 324 2.52 -8.83 0.42
CA LYS A 324 1.07 -8.62 0.60
C LYS A 324 0.25 -9.36 -0.46
N ILE A 325 0.67 -9.26 -1.72
CA ILE A 325 -0.03 -9.89 -2.85
C ILE A 325 0.06 -11.41 -2.80
N PHE A 326 1.22 -11.96 -2.48
CA PHE A 326 1.37 -13.41 -2.42
C PHE A 326 0.58 -14.08 -1.31
N VAL A 327 0.21 -13.35 -0.26
CA VAL A 327 -0.77 -13.83 0.73
C VAL A 327 -2.15 -14.04 0.08
N GLU A 328 -2.53 -13.16 -0.86
CA GLU A 328 -3.84 -13.21 -1.53
C GLU A 328 -3.90 -14.18 -2.71
N VAL A 329 -2.75 -14.36 -3.38
CA VAL A 329 -2.63 -15.17 -4.61
C VAL A 329 -2.09 -16.52 -4.30
N ASN A 330 -2.52 -17.45 -3.72
CA ASN A 330 -1.89 -18.76 -3.49
C ASN A 330 -0.46 -18.89 -4.09
N GLU A 331 0.55 -18.86 -3.24
CA GLU A 331 1.97 -18.64 -3.55
C GLU A 331 2.64 -19.72 -4.43
N ARG A 332 2.04 -20.96 -4.50
CA ARG A 332 2.70 -22.15 -5.06
C ARG A 332 3.33 -21.95 -6.44
N ASN A 333 2.60 -21.34 -7.36
CA ASN A 333 3.08 -21.16 -8.73
C ASN A 333 3.21 -19.68 -9.13
N ALA A 334 2.75 -18.73 -8.31
CA ALA A 334 2.77 -17.31 -8.65
C ALA A 334 4.21 -16.79 -8.85
N LYS A 335 5.14 -17.19 -7.99
CA LYS A 335 6.56 -16.83 -8.09
C LYS A 335 7.20 -17.41 -9.36
N ARG A 336 6.90 -18.68 -9.68
CA ARG A 336 7.40 -19.34 -10.89
C ARG A 336 6.86 -18.68 -12.16
N LEU A 337 5.59 -18.32 -12.18
CA LEU A 337 4.96 -17.60 -13.29
C LEU A 337 5.60 -16.23 -13.52
N LEU A 338 5.83 -15.45 -12.45
CA LEU A 338 6.49 -14.16 -12.57
C LEU A 338 7.92 -14.30 -13.08
N LEU A 339 8.73 -15.22 -12.51
CA LEU A 339 10.10 -15.44 -12.95
C LEU A 339 10.14 -15.86 -14.43
N TYR A 340 9.25 -16.78 -14.83
CA TYR A 340 9.13 -17.21 -16.21
C TYR A 340 8.82 -16.06 -17.18
N LEU A 341 7.88 -15.20 -16.80
CA LEU A 341 7.52 -14.02 -17.60
C LEU A 341 8.67 -13.01 -17.69
N PHE A 342 9.42 -12.80 -16.60
CA PHE A 342 10.63 -11.96 -16.63
C PHE A 342 11.70 -12.54 -17.55
N GLN A 343 11.93 -13.86 -17.49
CA GLN A 343 12.94 -14.54 -18.32
C GLN A 343 12.55 -14.56 -19.78
N ALA A 344 11.24 -14.69 -20.07
CA ALA A 344 10.75 -14.75 -21.44
C ALA A 344 10.99 -13.44 -22.21
N GLY A 345 10.93 -12.29 -21.55
CA GLY A 345 11.11 -10.97 -22.16
C GLY A 345 10.03 -10.58 -23.19
N GLU A 346 9.07 -11.48 -23.45
CA GLU A 346 7.97 -11.32 -24.39
C GLU A 346 6.67 -11.91 -23.83
N GLU A 347 5.56 -11.61 -24.48
CA GLU A 347 4.25 -12.11 -24.10
C GLU A 347 4.15 -13.64 -24.20
N ARG A 348 3.50 -14.27 -23.23
CA ARG A 348 3.25 -15.71 -23.18
C ARG A 348 1.76 -16.02 -23.07
N THR A 349 1.36 -17.13 -23.69
CA THR A 349 0.01 -17.69 -23.53
C THR A 349 -0.05 -18.64 -22.36
N ARG A 350 -1.26 -18.89 -21.83
CA ARG A 350 -1.48 -19.86 -20.75
C ARG A 350 -0.98 -21.27 -21.12
N ALA A 351 -1.25 -21.70 -22.34
CA ALA A 351 -0.79 -23.00 -22.82
C ALA A 351 0.74 -23.15 -22.81
N GLN A 352 1.45 -22.07 -23.20
CA GLN A 352 2.92 -22.03 -23.08
C GLN A 352 3.36 -22.12 -21.62
N MET A 353 2.74 -21.34 -20.73
CA MET A 353 3.09 -21.36 -19.29
C MET A 353 2.87 -22.74 -18.65
N ILE A 354 1.73 -23.39 -18.94
CA ILE A 354 1.44 -24.75 -18.43
C ILE A 354 2.50 -25.72 -18.90
N LYS A 355 2.79 -25.71 -20.21
CA LYS A 355 3.75 -26.62 -20.82
C LYS A 355 5.17 -26.39 -20.31
N ASP A 356 5.67 -25.14 -20.39
CA ASP A 356 7.08 -24.83 -20.14
C ASP A 356 7.44 -24.93 -18.65
N LEU A 357 6.48 -24.64 -17.77
CA LEU A 357 6.64 -24.75 -16.33
C LEU A 357 6.17 -26.10 -15.76
N ASN A 358 5.63 -26.99 -16.61
CA ASN A 358 5.03 -28.26 -16.20
C ASN A 358 4.07 -28.08 -15.02
N LEU A 359 3.07 -27.19 -15.20
CA LEU A 359 2.13 -26.85 -14.13
C LEU A 359 1.03 -27.92 -14.06
N ASP A 360 0.83 -28.46 -12.84
CA ASP A 360 -0.28 -29.35 -12.51
C ASP A 360 -1.52 -28.52 -12.14
N MET A 361 -2.13 -27.90 -13.15
CA MET A 361 -3.35 -27.09 -13.02
C MET A 361 -4.07 -26.95 -14.37
N THR A 362 -5.37 -26.71 -14.29
CA THR A 362 -6.22 -26.44 -15.47
C THR A 362 -5.99 -25.02 -16.00
N ASP A 363 -6.38 -24.78 -17.26
CA ASP A 363 -6.35 -23.46 -17.89
C ASP A 363 -7.17 -22.41 -17.09
N SER A 364 -8.31 -22.82 -16.52
CA SER A 364 -9.18 -21.96 -15.72
C SER A 364 -8.55 -21.57 -14.38
N GLU A 365 -7.87 -22.50 -13.71
CA GLU A 365 -7.13 -22.21 -12.45
C GLU A 365 -5.97 -21.27 -12.72
N LEU A 366 -5.23 -21.49 -13.81
CA LEU A 366 -4.16 -20.57 -14.21
C LEU A 366 -4.71 -19.19 -14.52
N GLU A 367 -5.82 -19.08 -15.27
CA GLU A 367 -6.48 -17.80 -15.54
C GLU A 367 -6.83 -17.06 -14.26
N THR A 368 -7.43 -17.76 -13.30
CA THR A 368 -7.79 -17.17 -12.00
C THR A 368 -6.56 -16.61 -11.28
N LYS A 369 -5.43 -17.31 -11.30
CA LYS A 369 -4.17 -16.84 -10.71
C LYS A 369 -3.61 -15.63 -11.47
N LEU A 370 -3.59 -15.67 -12.80
CA LEU A 370 -3.11 -14.58 -13.63
C LEU A 370 -3.95 -13.31 -13.43
N GLN A 371 -5.27 -13.44 -13.35
CA GLN A 371 -6.15 -12.31 -13.08
C GLN A 371 -5.86 -11.66 -11.71
N LYS A 372 -5.55 -12.45 -10.69
CA LYS A 372 -5.10 -11.92 -9.39
C LYS A 372 -3.76 -11.17 -9.49
N LEU A 373 -2.80 -11.71 -10.24
CA LEU A 373 -1.52 -11.05 -10.47
C LEU A 373 -1.67 -9.75 -11.29
N ILE A 374 -2.62 -9.73 -12.25
CA ILE A 374 -2.99 -8.52 -12.99
C ILE A 374 -3.61 -7.48 -12.03
N LYS A 375 -4.59 -7.89 -11.20
CA LYS A 375 -5.19 -7.00 -10.20
C LYS A 375 -4.16 -6.39 -9.25
N ALA A 376 -3.09 -7.10 -9.02
CA ALA A 376 -1.95 -6.68 -8.22
C ALA A 376 -0.89 -5.88 -8.97
N ASP A 377 -1.09 -5.55 -10.24
CA ASP A 377 -0.10 -4.85 -11.08
C ASP A 377 1.28 -5.52 -11.18
N LEU A 378 1.37 -6.83 -10.89
CA LEU A 378 2.60 -7.59 -11.02
C LEU A 378 2.83 -8.07 -12.46
N ILE A 379 1.75 -8.29 -13.20
CA ILE A 379 1.76 -8.59 -14.63
C ILE A 379 0.70 -7.76 -15.35
N SER A 380 0.77 -7.72 -16.67
CA SER A 380 -0.21 -7.05 -17.53
C SER A 380 -0.84 -8.04 -18.52
N SER A 381 -2.04 -7.73 -18.98
CA SER A 381 -2.60 -8.34 -20.17
C SER A 381 -1.74 -7.96 -21.37
N GLY A 382 -1.47 -8.92 -22.25
CA GLY A 382 -0.71 -8.69 -23.46
C GLY A 382 -1.55 -8.09 -24.59
N SER A 383 -1.01 -8.15 -25.81
CA SER A 383 -1.64 -7.65 -27.03
C SER A 383 -2.98 -8.32 -27.36
N THR A 384 -3.25 -9.49 -26.81
CA THR A 384 -4.52 -10.23 -26.94
C THR A 384 -5.00 -10.73 -25.57
N ALA A 385 -6.30 -11.04 -25.47
CA ALA A 385 -6.95 -11.49 -24.23
C ALA A 385 -6.35 -12.75 -23.58
N PHE A 386 -5.54 -13.51 -24.31
CA PHE A 386 -4.94 -14.77 -23.81
C PHE A 386 -3.43 -14.71 -23.68
N ARG A 387 -2.84 -13.51 -23.79
CA ARG A 387 -1.41 -13.26 -23.62
C ARG A 387 -1.16 -12.42 -22.40
N TYR A 388 -0.04 -12.69 -21.77
CA TYR A 388 0.36 -12.07 -20.51
C TYR A 388 1.83 -11.68 -20.59
N ALA A 389 2.15 -10.53 -20.01
CA ALA A 389 3.50 -10.00 -19.93
C ALA A 389 3.76 -9.46 -18.53
N VAL A 390 5.01 -9.45 -18.12
CA VAL A 390 5.43 -8.66 -16.96
C VAL A 390 5.68 -7.22 -17.40
N ALA A 391 5.54 -6.28 -16.48
CA ALA A 391 5.92 -4.90 -16.78
C ALA A 391 7.42 -4.81 -17.08
N LYS A 392 7.76 -4.02 -18.10
CA LYS A 392 9.16 -3.74 -18.47
C LYS A 392 9.81 -2.81 -17.44
N ASP A 393 10.04 -3.33 -16.26
CA ASP A 393 10.69 -2.63 -15.15
C ASP A 393 11.85 -3.49 -14.64
N LYS A 394 13.06 -3.14 -15.08
CA LYS A 394 14.27 -3.89 -14.71
C LYS A 394 14.57 -3.87 -13.23
N THR A 395 14.28 -2.75 -12.57
CA THR A 395 14.49 -2.60 -11.13
C THR A 395 13.56 -3.55 -10.35
N TYR A 396 12.28 -3.61 -10.74
CA TYR A 396 11.33 -4.56 -10.17
C TYR A 396 11.78 -6.01 -10.38
N GLU A 397 12.22 -6.37 -11.59
CA GLU A 397 12.76 -7.71 -11.90
C GLU A 397 13.93 -8.06 -10.98
N LEU A 398 14.91 -7.17 -10.82
CA LEU A 398 16.09 -7.39 -9.99
C LEU A 398 15.72 -7.59 -8.51
N VAL A 399 14.80 -6.78 -7.99
CA VAL A 399 14.30 -6.94 -6.62
C VAL A 399 13.56 -8.27 -6.47
N PHE A 400 12.69 -8.62 -7.41
CA PHE A 400 11.94 -9.88 -7.38
C PHE A 400 12.88 -11.10 -7.39
N ARG A 401 13.89 -11.11 -8.27
CA ARG A 401 14.90 -12.16 -8.31
C ARG A 401 15.67 -12.25 -6.99
N ARG A 402 16.08 -11.10 -6.43
CA ARG A 402 16.77 -11.07 -5.15
C ARG A 402 15.95 -11.66 -4.01
N LEU A 403 14.64 -11.44 -4.02
CA LEU A 403 13.72 -11.98 -3.00
C LEU A 403 13.50 -13.49 -3.13
N TYR A 404 13.38 -14.00 -4.36
CA TYR A 404 12.75 -15.31 -4.58
C TYR A 404 13.50 -16.27 -5.49
N GLN A 405 14.58 -15.90 -6.16
CA GLN A 405 15.28 -16.78 -7.10
C GLN A 405 15.69 -18.10 -6.44
N ASP A 406 16.37 -18.04 -5.31
CA ASP A 406 16.86 -19.23 -4.60
C ASP A 406 15.72 -20.13 -4.11
N GLU A 407 14.59 -19.50 -3.72
CA GLU A 407 13.41 -20.22 -3.25
C GLU A 407 12.68 -20.91 -4.42
N ILE A 408 12.65 -20.26 -5.60
CA ILE A 408 12.01 -20.83 -6.79
C ILE A 408 12.79 -22.02 -7.33
N ASP A 409 14.10 -21.94 -7.36
CA ASP A 409 14.98 -23.00 -7.86
C ASP A 409 14.95 -24.24 -6.96
N ASN A 410 14.71 -24.06 -5.66
CA ASN A 410 14.58 -25.12 -4.66
C ASN A 410 13.12 -25.37 -4.21
N PHE A 411 12.14 -24.91 -4.94
CA PHE A 411 10.74 -24.89 -4.54
C PHE A 411 10.13 -26.28 -4.40
N ILE A 412 9.85 -26.68 -3.16
CA ILE A 412 9.08 -27.88 -2.82
C ILE A 412 7.63 -27.46 -2.56
N PRO A 413 6.63 -28.02 -3.28
CA PRO A 413 5.22 -27.67 -3.10
C PRO A 413 4.71 -27.97 -1.69
N ASP A 414 4.11 -27.01 -1.00
CA ASP A 414 3.41 -27.24 0.25
C ASP A 414 1.91 -27.53 0.00
N ILE A 415 1.60 -28.80 -0.23
CA ILE A 415 0.24 -29.30 -0.49
C ILE A 415 -0.73 -28.96 0.66
N ARG A 416 -0.24 -28.92 1.92
CA ARG A 416 -1.07 -28.59 3.09
C ARG A 416 -1.55 -27.15 3.07
N LYS A 417 -0.72 -26.23 2.58
CA LYS A 417 -1.05 -24.81 2.43
C LYS A 417 -2.18 -24.59 1.41
N GLU A 418 -2.20 -25.34 0.31
CA GLU A 418 -3.24 -25.28 -0.72
C GLU A 418 -4.60 -25.76 -0.24
N LEU A 419 -4.65 -26.94 0.37
CA LEU A 419 -5.88 -27.53 0.93
C LEU A 419 -6.56 -26.61 1.96
N ARG A 420 -5.77 -25.90 2.77
CA ARG A 420 -6.30 -24.98 3.79
C ARG A 420 -6.82 -23.66 3.21
N GLN A 421 -6.28 -23.19 2.08
CA GLN A 421 -6.79 -22.02 1.36
C GLN A 421 -8.13 -22.30 0.66
N GLU A 422 -8.31 -23.49 0.12
CA GLU A 422 -9.62 -23.92 -0.44
C GLU A 422 -10.73 -23.99 0.62
N MET A 423 -10.37 -24.25 1.87
CA MET A 423 -11.34 -24.32 2.99
C MET A 423 -11.77 -22.96 3.55
N GLY A 424 -11.33 -21.83 2.98
CA GLY A 424 -11.92 -20.50 3.15
C GLY A 424 -11.94 -19.91 4.56
N ARG A 425 -10.78 -19.62 5.20
CA ARG A 425 -10.75 -18.95 6.51
C ARG A 425 -9.85 -17.72 6.56
N THR A 426 -10.47 -16.56 6.61
CA THR A 426 -9.87 -15.21 6.66
C THR A 426 -9.08 -14.87 7.93
N SER A 427 -9.29 -15.56 9.06
CA SER A 427 -8.53 -15.33 10.30
C SER A 427 -7.13 -15.97 10.32
N TYR A 428 -6.89 -16.88 9.40
CA TYR A 428 -5.68 -17.66 9.27
C TYR A 428 -4.51 -16.90 8.60
N GLU A 429 -4.81 -15.88 7.80
CA GLU A 429 -3.83 -15.18 6.97
C GLU A 429 -2.89 -14.26 7.76
N LYS A 430 -3.37 -13.65 8.85
CA LYS A 430 -2.57 -12.78 9.72
C LYS A 430 -1.47 -13.55 10.48
N GLY A 431 -1.77 -14.77 10.90
CA GLY A 431 -0.82 -15.63 11.61
C GLY A 431 0.35 -16.08 10.74
N LYS A 432 0.07 -16.43 9.48
CA LYS A 432 1.08 -16.90 8.53
C LYS A 432 2.16 -15.87 8.21
N PHE A 433 1.80 -14.60 8.15
CA PHE A 433 2.78 -13.54 7.88
C PHE A 433 3.84 -13.46 8.99
N ARG A 434 3.45 -13.67 10.24
CA ARG A 434 4.38 -13.66 11.38
C ARG A 434 5.26 -14.90 11.43
N GLU A 435 4.69 -16.08 11.18
CA GLU A 435 5.46 -17.32 11.04
C GLU A 435 6.48 -17.20 9.91
N TYR A 436 6.09 -16.60 8.78
CA TYR A 436 6.98 -16.32 7.66
C TYR A 436 8.14 -15.39 8.06
N LEU A 437 7.87 -14.30 8.78
CA LEU A 437 8.91 -13.38 9.25
C LEU A 437 9.91 -14.07 10.19
N VAL A 438 9.43 -14.87 11.14
CA VAL A 438 10.30 -15.66 12.04
C VAL A 438 11.11 -16.66 11.24
N ARG A 439 10.50 -17.38 10.31
CA ARG A 439 11.15 -18.34 9.43
C ARG A 439 12.29 -17.72 8.62
N GLU A 440 12.06 -16.56 8.01
CA GLU A 440 13.11 -15.87 7.24
C GLU A 440 14.31 -15.44 8.12
N ARG A 441 14.07 -15.08 9.38
CA ARG A 441 15.15 -14.76 10.32
C ARG A 441 15.99 -15.98 10.70
N ILE A 442 15.39 -17.17 10.76
CA ILE A 442 16.05 -18.42 11.19
C ILE A 442 16.46 -19.33 10.03
N LYS A 443 16.28 -18.93 8.79
CA LYS A 443 16.61 -19.73 7.59
C LYS A 443 18.11 -19.88 7.35
N LYS A 444 18.89 -18.89 7.79
CA LYS A 444 20.36 -18.90 7.75
C LYS A 444 20.94 -19.23 9.12
N PRO A 445 22.20 -19.64 9.23
CA PRO A 445 22.85 -19.79 10.53
C PRO A 445 22.70 -18.51 11.37
N PHE A 446 22.23 -18.67 12.60
CA PHE A 446 22.00 -17.56 13.53
C PHE A 446 22.51 -17.88 14.93
N ASN A 447 22.87 -16.85 15.70
CA ASN A 447 23.26 -16.98 17.08
C ASN A 447 22.09 -16.64 18.00
N LEU A 448 21.79 -17.52 18.97
CA LEU A 448 20.69 -17.31 19.91
C LEU A 448 20.83 -16.03 20.73
N LYS A 449 22.05 -15.62 21.06
CA LYS A 449 22.33 -14.37 21.76
C LYS A 449 21.84 -13.14 21.00
N ASP A 450 21.90 -13.19 19.67
CA ASP A 450 21.46 -12.08 18.82
C ASP A 450 19.93 -12.08 18.66
N LEU A 451 19.32 -13.26 18.61
CA LEU A 451 17.90 -13.43 18.28
C LEU A 451 16.98 -13.43 19.50
N ALA A 452 17.41 -13.92 20.64
CA ALA A 452 16.62 -14.01 21.86
C ALA A 452 17.12 -13.04 22.94
N GLU A 453 16.20 -12.51 23.75
CA GLU A 453 16.52 -11.61 24.87
C GLU A 453 17.33 -12.31 25.97
N ASN A 454 17.02 -13.58 26.22
CA ASN A 454 17.72 -14.46 27.16
C ASN A 454 18.60 -15.49 26.44
N GLY A 455 19.09 -15.12 25.24
CA GLY A 455 19.89 -15.99 24.41
C GLY A 455 21.29 -16.22 24.95
N ILE A 456 21.81 -17.41 24.67
CA ILE A 456 23.20 -17.84 24.96
C ILE A 456 24.03 -17.80 23.69
N ASP A 457 25.34 -17.78 23.82
CA ASP A 457 26.25 -17.83 22.67
C ASP A 457 26.27 -19.25 22.05
N LEU A 458 25.24 -19.52 21.27
CA LEU A 458 25.05 -20.78 20.57
C LEU A 458 24.62 -20.52 19.13
N THR A 459 25.45 -20.90 18.19
CA THR A 459 25.12 -20.80 16.76
C THR A 459 24.32 -22.02 16.32
N ILE A 460 23.10 -21.75 15.84
CA ILE A 460 22.22 -22.74 15.23
C ILE A 460 22.41 -22.71 13.71
N LYS A 461 22.62 -23.89 13.12
CA LYS A 461 22.79 -24.06 11.67
C LYS A 461 21.63 -24.90 11.15
N PRO A 462 20.55 -24.25 10.66
CA PRO A 462 19.39 -24.96 10.15
C PRO A 462 19.74 -25.79 8.92
N LYS A 463 19.20 -27.01 8.85
CA LYS A 463 19.20 -27.85 7.65
C LYS A 463 17.81 -27.96 7.07
N THR A 464 16.80 -28.02 7.93
CA THR A 464 15.39 -28.14 7.56
C THR A 464 14.55 -27.35 8.56
N ILE A 465 13.54 -26.65 8.08
CA ILE A 465 12.52 -26.00 8.90
C ILE A 465 11.18 -26.62 8.52
N LEU A 466 10.52 -27.23 9.51
CA LEU A 466 9.19 -27.80 9.38
C LEU A 466 8.18 -26.78 9.94
N GLU A 467 7.07 -26.63 9.25
CA GLU A 467 6.00 -25.70 9.61
C GLU A 467 4.76 -26.48 10.02
N ARG A 468 4.13 -26.06 11.13
CA ARG A 468 2.83 -26.57 11.61
C ARG A 468 2.78 -28.08 11.77
N GLU A 469 3.76 -28.60 12.45
CA GLU A 469 3.78 -30.01 12.79
C GLU A 469 2.85 -30.30 13.97
N THR A 470 2.08 -31.37 13.84
CA THR A 470 1.18 -31.82 14.90
C THR A 470 1.87 -32.87 15.77
N VAL A 471 1.91 -32.61 17.07
CA VAL A 471 2.49 -33.54 18.07
C VAL A 471 1.46 -33.93 19.12
N LYS A 472 1.57 -35.16 19.61
CA LYS A 472 0.74 -35.65 20.72
C LYS A 472 1.32 -35.22 22.06
N VAL A 473 0.53 -34.44 22.81
CA VAL A 473 0.81 -34.05 24.19
C VAL A 473 -0.27 -34.67 25.10
N GLY A 474 0.06 -35.76 25.78
CA GLY A 474 -0.93 -36.56 26.47
C GLY A 474 -1.96 -37.18 25.50
N LEU A 475 -3.24 -36.89 25.71
CA LEU A 475 -4.35 -37.35 24.84
C LEU A 475 -4.74 -36.31 23.78
N ARG A 476 -4.05 -35.18 23.67
CA ARG A 476 -4.42 -34.06 22.75
C ARG A 476 -3.38 -33.87 21.67
N ASP A 477 -3.85 -33.62 20.46
CA ASP A 477 -3.02 -33.17 19.37
C ASP A 477 -2.74 -31.65 19.52
N ARG A 478 -1.46 -31.26 19.42
CA ARG A 478 -1.00 -29.87 19.51
C ARG A 478 -0.21 -29.52 18.25
N GLU A 479 -0.52 -28.37 17.66
CA GLU A 479 0.21 -27.81 16.53
C GLU A 479 1.40 -27.00 17.05
N ILE A 480 2.56 -27.16 16.40
CA ILE A 480 3.80 -26.41 16.62
C ILE A 480 4.05 -25.60 15.36
N ASP A 481 4.23 -24.31 15.51
CA ASP A 481 4.33 -23.40 14.36
C ASP A 481 5.58 -23.64 13.53
N LEU A 482 6.75 -23.75 14.18
CA LEU A 482 8.01 -23.98 13.50
C LEU A 482 8.90 -24.98 14.27
N ILE A 483 9.50 -25.93 13.55
CA ILE A 483 10.52 -26.83 14.08
C ILE A 483 11.78 -26.70 13.21
N VAL A 484 12.86 -26.20 13.81
CA VAL A 484 14.19 -26.11 13.19
C VAL A 484 14.95 -27.36 13.46
N LYS A 485 15.39 -28.08 12.43
CA LYS A 485 16.28 -29.23 12.52
C LYS A 485 17.63 -28.88 11.92
N GLY A 486 18.71 -29.13 12.69
CA GLY A 486 20.07 -28.80 12.26
C GLY A 486 21.11 -29.42 13.18
N ASN A 487 22.12 -28.65 13.57
CA ASN A 487 23.07 -29.07 14.61
C ASN A 487 22.39 -29.17 15.99
N VAL A 488 21.29 -28.48 16.16
CA VAL A 488 20.39 -28.57 17.33
C VAL A 488 18.96 -28.56 16.79
N GLU A 489 18.06 -29.25 17.49
CA GLU A 489 16.61 -29.14 17.21
C GLU A 489 16.00 -28.05 18.08
N MET A 490 15.23 -27.14 17.47
CA MET A 490 14.55 -26.05 18.17
C MET A 490 13.10 -25.98 17.74
N TRP A 491 12.20 -25.84 18.71
CA TRP A 491 10.76 -25.72 18.53
C TRP A 491 10.34 -24.32 18.91
N ILE A 492 9.52 -23.68 18.07
CA ILE A 492 9.15 -22.26 18.18
C ILE A 492 7.64 -22.12 18.09
N ASP A 493 7.06 -21.46 19.09
CA ASP A 493 5.66 -21.02 19.10
C ASP A 493 5.59 -19.54 18.72
N VAL A 494 4.77 -19.21 17.72
CA VAL A 494 4.64 -17.87 17.16
C VAL A 494 3.25 -17.33 17.47
N LYS A 495 3.17 -16.29 18.30
CA LYS A 495 1.88 -15.65 18.57
C LYS A 495 1.45 -14.78 17.41
N ASP A 496 0.33 -15.14 16.81
CA ASP A 496 -0.28 -14.52 15.63
C ASP A 496 -1.36 -13.46 15.93
N THR A 497 -1.76 -13.29 17.21
CA THR A 497 -2.82 -12.35 17.60
C THR A 497 -2.31 -10.95 17.86
N GLU A 498 -3.21 -9.94 17.84
CA GLU A 498 -2.89 -8.52 18.09
C GLU A 498 -2.49 -8.20 19.54
N GLY A 499 -2.72 -9.13 20.49
CA GLY A 499 -2.39 -8.95 21.89
C GLY A 499 -0.96 -9.37 22.26
N LYS A 500 -0.51 -9.01 23.46
CA LYS A 500 0.76 -9.52 24.01
C LYS A 500 0.66 -11.03 24.28
N TYR A 501 1.79 -11.72 24.21
CA TYR A 501 1.90 -13.13 24.62
C TYR A 501 1.62 -13.22 26.13
N GLY A 502 0.54 -13.86 26.50
CA GLY A 502 0.04 -13.87 27.87
C GLY A 502 0.41 -15.14 28.65
N LYS A 503 0.05 -15.14 29.94
CA LYS A 503 0.34 -16.28 30.83
C LYS A 503 -0.30 -17.58 30.34
N ARG A 504 -1.51 -17.54 29.80
CA ARG A 504 -2.23 -18.73 29.32
C ARG A 504 -1.52 -19.40 28.14
N GLU A 505 -0.97 -18.59 27.24
CA GLU A 505 -0.16 -19.12 26.12
C GLU A 505 1.15 -19.71 26.64
N ALA A 506 1.80 -19.04 27.60
CA ALA A 506 3.02 -19.53 28.23
C ALA A 506 2.79 -20.88 28.93
N ASP A 507 1.75 -21.01 29.75
CA ASP A 507 1.40 -22.26 30.42
C ASP A 507 1.20 -23.40 29.42
N ARG A 508 0.45 -23.14 28.33
CA ARG A 508 0.21 -24.10 27.25
C ARG A 508 1.51 -24.53 26.56
N TRP A 509 2.43 -23.59 26.29
CA TRP A 509 3.71 -23.89 25.67
C TRP A 509 4.62 -24.72 26.57
N LEU A 510 4.56 -24.48 27.88
CA LEU A 510 5.33 -25.25 28.87
C LEU A 510 4.80 -26.69 29.03
N GLU A 511 3.50 -26.94 28.89
CA GLU A 511 2.95 -28.30 28.82
C GLU A 511 3.56 -29.07 27.63
N ILE A 512 3.65 -28.44 26.46
CA ILE A 512 4.26 -29.02 25.27
C ILE A 512 5.75 -29.28 25.52
N LYS A 513 6.48 -28.29 26.05
CA LYS A 513 7.89 -28.43 26.39
C LYS A 513 8.15 -29.61 27.30
N GLN A 514 7.38 -29.73 28.38
CA GLN A 514 7.54 -30.82 29.34
C GLN A 514 7.39 -32.21 28.67
N SER A 515 6.31 -32.38 27.90
CA SER A 515 6.02 -33.63 27.18
C SER A 515 7.10 -34.03 26.16
N ILE A 516 7.73 -33.03 25.53
CA ILE A 516 8.78 -33.30 24.52
C ILE A 516 10.14 -33.45 25.16
N SER A 517 10.47 -32.68 26.20
CA SER A 517 11.77 -32.81 26.90
C SER A 517 11.99 -34.17 27.52
N GLU A 518 10.94 -34.88 27.93
CA GLU A 518 10.98 -36.25 28.39
C GLU A 518 11.46 -37.25 27.30
N LYS A 519 11.11 -36.94 26.01
CA LYS A 519 11.45 -37.81 24.86
C LYS A 519 12.72 -37.35 24.15
N SER A 520 13.02 -36.06 24.17
CA SER A 520 14.14 -35.42 23.44
C SER A 520 14.80 -34.33 24.29
N PRO A 521 15.66 -34.69 25.27
CA PRO A 521 16.19 -33.75 26.27
C PRO A 521 17.13 -32.67 25.70
N LYS A 522 17.56 -32.78 24.44
CA LYS A 522 18.43 -31.79 23.76
C LYS A 522 17.67 -30.78 22.92
N THR A 523 16.36 -30.88 22.89
CA THR A 523 15.51 -29.93 22.10
C THR A 523 15.44 -28.58 22.81
N LEU A 524 15.67 -27.53 22.06
CA LEU A 524 15.50 -26.15 22.52
C LEU A 524 14.07 -25.67 22.26
N PHE A 525 13.58 -24.73 23.07
CA PHE A 525 12.25 -24.18 22.95
C PHE A 525 12.33 -22.66 22.91
N ALA A 526 11.61 -22.04 21.98
CA ALA A 526 11.53 -20.58 21.85
C ALA A 526 10.10 -20.12 21.61
N THR A 527 9.87 -18.86 21.85
CA THR A 527 8.61 -18.17 21.52
C THR A 527 8.88 -16.85 20.81
N TYR A 528 7.96 -16.44 19.96
CA TYR A 528 7.98 -15.14 19.31
C TYR A 528 6.62 -14.44 19.45
N SER A 529 6.64 -13.15 19.75
CA SER A 529 5.46 -12.28 19.71
C SER A 529 5.85 -10.89 19.27
N GLN A 530 5.26 -10.40 18.18
CA GLN A 530 5.51 -9.06 17.65
C GLN A 530 5.09 -7.96 18.63
N ASN A 531 4.00 -8.18 19.37
CA ASN A 531 3.46 -7.23 20.33
C ASN A 531 4.04 -7.40 21.75
N GLY A 532 5.11 -8.20 21.86
CA GLY A 532 5.81 -8.48 23.11
C GLY A 532 5.03 -9.41 24.04
N TYR A 533 5.44 -9.43 25.30
CA TYR A 533 4.99 -10.36 26.32
C TYR A 533 4.40 -9.62 27.52
N THR A 534 3.49 -10.24 28.23
CA THR A 534 3.15 -9.78 29.58
C THR A 534 4.31 -10.11 30.52
N VAL A 535 4.50 -9.33 31.58
CA VAL A 535 5.61 -9.54 32.55
C VAL A 535 5.58 -10.95 33.10
N SER A 536 4.41 -11.42 33.55
CA SER A 536 4.24 -12.76 34.11
C SER A 536 4.50 -13.89 33.10
N ALA A 537 4.15 -13.71 31.83
CA ALA A 537 4.44 -14.70 30.78
C ALA A 537 5.94 -14.78 30.49
N LYS A 538 6.59 -13.62 30.38
CA LYS A 538 8.03 -13.53 30.11
C LYS A 538 8.87 -14.16 31.23
N GLU A 539 8.58 -13.80 32.47
CA GLU A 539 9.26 -14.37 33.64
C GLU A 539 9.08 -15.90 33.70
N LEU A 540 7.87 -16.38 33.44
CA LEU A 540 7.56 -17.82 33.44
C LEU A 540 8.31 -18.57 32.33
N LEU A 541 8.35 -18.04 31.11
CA LEU A 541 9.05 -18.64 29.99
C LEU A 541 10.56 -18.68 30.21
N VAL A 542 11.15 -17.55 30.63
CA VAL A 542 12.60 -17.43 30.87
C VAL A 542 13.05 -18.34 32.02
N SER A 543 12.32 -18.32 33.15
CA SER A 543 12.63 -19.19 34.30
C SER A 543 12.49 -20.68 33.98
N SER A 544 11.64 -21.00 33.01
CA SER A 544 11.46 -22.37 32.52
C SER A 544 12.43 -22.75 31.39
N GLY A 545 13.43 -21.93 31.06
CA GLY A 545 14.42 -22.19 30.03
C GLY A 545 13.87 -22.22 28.60
N VAL A 546 12.91 -21.30 28.31
CA VAL A 546 12.41 -21.03 26.96
C VAL A 546 13.05 -19.74 26.46
N TYR A 547 13.53 -19.72 25.23
CA TYR A 547 14.10 -18.53 24.60
C TYR A 547 13.00 -17.60 24.10
N VAL A 548 13.07 -16.34 24.51
CA VAL A 548 12.11 -15.31 24.14
C VAL A 548 12.72 -14.48 23.02
N PHE A 549 12.25 -14.65 21.80
CA PHE A 549 12.79 -13.94 20.64
C PHE A 549 12.44 -12.44 20.70
N LYS A 550 13.43 -11.63 20.37
CA LYS A 550 13.29 -10.17 20.28
C LYS A 550 12.28 -9.82 19.19
N GLY A 551 11.27 -9.03 19.54
CA GLY A 551 10.41 -8.38 18.56
C GLY A 551 11.22 -7.42 17.67
N GLU A 552 10.72 -7.09 16.50
CA GLU A 552 11.27 -5.97 15.75
C GLU A 552 10.88 -4.69 16.51
N GLU A 553 11.86 -3.97 17.05
CA GLU A 553 11.64 -2.59 17.47
C GLU A 553 11.18 -1.82 16.24
N GLY A 554 10.04 -1.15 16.36
CA GLY A 554 9.43 -0.41 15.26
C GLY A 554 10.43 0.59 14.67
N GLN A 555 10.83 0.36 13.41
CA GLN A 555 11.45 1.34 12.53
C GLN A 555 10.40 1.96 11.61
#